data_030f510576a2bb8efcf14e43c542b470
#
_entry.id   030f510576a2bb8efcf14e43c542b470
#
_cell.length_a   1.000
_cell.length_b   1.000
_cell.length_c   1.000
_cell.angle_alpha   90.00
_cell.angle_beta   90.00
_cell.angle_gamma   90.00
#
_symmetry.space_group_name_H-M   'P 1'
#
loop_
_entity.id
_entity.type
_entity.pdbx_description
1 polymer ?
#
loop_
_entity_poly.entity_id
_entity_poly.type
_entity_poly.pdbx_seq_one_letter_code
_entity_poly.pdbx_strand_id
1 'polypeptide(L)'
;MFSGCKINSSLAPNSYPSKLRHSKTALLAKEVYDYLVSNDYSFEKTLRGVELFDSLIESKLSEPLSAMYRKTLMSIASLLRQELILRGSISKQFLNSIPLKYNNNTSYNTTRRHLNVLVNYLHNNGFTIEKSTLKTRKQEEVLHKPISDLKDLLERIKTHNNNLYICTLLTYGCLLRPHHEIRLLRWGDFSDDLSYITLSGSRVKSKRNRVVPVPEYVRKELSVGDRNHNIFSRDIEPYNISYFNGVWKRFKALNPELDKDITLYSFRHTGAIEIFKRTGSIHKLQRAMGHSSLNVSLTYLRGLEVAELKEEDMPMV
;
A
#
# COMPACT_ATOMS: atom_id res chain seq x y z
N MET A 1 11.71 -13.89 -46.48
CA MET A 1 10.60 -12.94 -46.31
C MET A 1 10.82 -12.18 -45.02
N PHE A 2 11.02 -10.87 -45.05
CA PHE A 2 11.25 -10.07 -43.86
C PHE A 2 9.93 -9.91 -43.14
N SER A 3 9.76 -10.45 -41.96
CA SER A 3 8.54 -10.27 -41.17
C SER A 3 8.74 -9.11 -40.17
N GLY A 4 7.77 -8.23 -40.06
CA GLY A 4 7.75 -7.14 -39.08
C GLY A 4 7.89 -7.58 -37.60
N CYS A 5 7.80 -8.90 -37.35
CA CYS A 5 7.93 -9.48 -36.01
C CYS A 5 9.24 -9.15 -35.30
N LYS A 6 10.36 -9.02 -36.05
CA LYS A 6 11.67 -8.68 -35.46
C LYS A 6 11.77 -7.25 -34.95
N ILE A 7 10.90 -6.36 -35.40
CA ILE A 7 10.82 -4.96 -34.96
C ILE A 7 9.51 -4.66 -34.25
N ASN A 8 8.73 -5.69 -33.91
CA ASN A 8 7.41 -5.60 -33.28
C ASN A 8 6.41 -4.66 -34.01
N SER A 9 6.53 -4.57 -35.35
CA SER A 9 5.59 -3.83 -36.16
C SER A 9 4.24 -4.56 -36.23
N SER A 10 3.16 -3.85 -36.06
CA SER A 10 1.79 -4.35 -36.31
C SER A 10 1.44 -4.44 -37.79
N LEU A 11 2.31 -3.94 -38.67
CA LEU A 11 2.08 -3.97 -40.11
C LEU A 11 2.32 -5.38 -40.68
N ALA A 12 1.26 -5.97 -41.20
CA ALA A 12 1.29 -7.23 -41.92
C ALA A 12 0.75 -7.00 -43.35
N PRO A 13 1.58 -6.55 -44.32
CA PRO A 13 1.12 -6.11 -45.64
C PRO A 13 0.22 -7.13 -46.35
N ASN A 14 0.47 -8.44 -46.16
CA ASN A 14 -0.33 -9.50 -46.79
C ASN A 14 -1.74 -9.63 -46.22
N SER A 15 -2.04 -9.08 -45.05
CA SER A 15 -3.40 -9.08 -44.48
C SER A 15 -4.30 -7.97 -45.01
N TYR A 16 -3.73 -7.04 -45.81
CA TYR A 16 -4.47 -5.94 -46.41
C TYR A 16 -4.98 -6.28 -47.83
N PRO A 17 -6.07 -5.63 -48.32
CA PRO A 17 -6.50 -5.75 -49.69
C PRO A 17 -5.38 -5.43 -50.68
N SER A 18 -5.40 -6.09 -51.86
CA SER A 18 -4.34 -6.03 -52.87
C SER A 18 -3.90 -4.59 -53.20
N LYS A 19 -4.84 -3.67 -53.37
CA LYS A 19 -4.56 -2.25 -53.67
C LYS A 19 -3.76 -1.51 -52.60
N LEU A 20 -3.79 -1.96 -51.34
CA LEU A 20 -3.12 -1.33 -50.22
C LEU A 20 -1.80 -2.03 -49.85
N ARG A 21 -1.55 -3.22 -50.35
CA ARG A 21 -0.38 -4.02 -49.94
C ARG A 21 0.95 -3.28 -50.23
N HIS A 22 1.09 -2.67 -51.37
CA HIS A 22 2.30 -1.97 -51.77
C HIS A 22 2.59 -0.77 -50.81
N SER A 23 1.60 0.06 -50.52
CA SER A 23 1.76 1.19 -49.60
C SER A 23 2.08 0.71 -48.18
N LYS A 24 1.45 -0.39 -47.72
CA LYS A 24 1.75 -0.98 -46.38
C LYS A 24 3.12 -1.63 -46.32
N THR A 25 3.59 -2.21 -47.44
CA THR A 25 4.98 -2.72 -47.54
C THR A 25 6.00 -1.59 -47.48
N ALA A 26 5.74 -0.46 -48.12
CA ALA A 26 6.61 0.71 -48.07
C ALA A 26 6.70 1.29 -46.67
N LEU A 27 5.56 1.36 -45.93
CA LEU A 27 5.53 1.78 -44.52
C LEU A 27 6.32 0.82 -43.64
N LEU A 28 6.14 -0.50 -43.79
CA LEU A 28 6.92 -1.50 -43.04
C LEU A 28 8.40 -1.39 -43.34
N ALA A 29 8.78 -1.19 -44.60
CA ALA A 29 10.20 -1.02 -45.00
C ALA A 29 10.80 0.22 -44.33
N LYS A 30 10.06 1.31 -44.26
CA LYS A 30 10.50 2.51 -43.54
C LYS A 30 10.66 2.24 -42.02
N GLU A 31 9.71 1.59 -41.38
CA GLU A 31 9.86 1.21 -39.97
C GLU A 31 11.07 0.32 -39.71
N VAL A 32 11.32 -0.65 -40.61
CA VAL A 32 12.50 -1.51 -40.55
C VAL A 32 13.78 -0.70 -40.71
N TYR A 33 13.80 0.22 -41.65
CA TYR A 33 14.99 1.08 -41.90
C TYR A 33 15.26 1.97 -40.68
N ASP A 34 14.25 2.67 -40.17
CA ASP A 34 14.38 3.54 -39.00
C ASP A 34 14.86 2.74 -37.79
N TYR A 35 14.34 1.50 -37.59
CA TYR A 35 14.84 0.59 -36.56
C TYR A 35 16.30 0.22 -36.73
N LEU A 36 16.72 -0.18 -37.95
CA LEU A 36 18.09 -0.56 -38.21
C LEU A 36 19.06 0.60 -38.02
N VAL A 37 18.71 1.80 -38.51
CA VAL A 37 19.51 3.02 -38.30
C VAL A 37 19.67 3.30 -36.81
N SER A 38 18.59 3.19 -36.03
CA SER A 38 18.61 3.41 -34.59
C SER A 38 19.40 2.37 -33.80
N ASN A 39 19.68 1.19 -34.42
CA ASN A 39 20.39 0.07 -33.80
C ASN A 39 21.69 -0.28 -34.52
N ASP A 40 22.35 0.70 -35.16
CA ASP A 40 23.59 0.51 -35.93
C ASP A 40 23.53 -0.71 -36.89
N TYR A 41 22.40 -0.88 -37.58
CA TYR A 41 22.07 -1.96 -38.49
C TYR A 41 22.14 -3.38 -37.88
N SER A 42 22.00 -3.50 -36.56
CA SER A 42 22.02 -4.77 -35.84
C SER A 42 20.73 -5.05 -35.09
N PHE A 43 20.16 -6.25 -35.24
CA PHE A 43 19.06 -6.78 -34.39
C PHE A 43 19.57 -7.35 -33.06
N GLU A 44 20.87 -7.72 -32.99
CA GLU A 44 21.45 -8.31 -31.77
C GLU A 44 21.59 -7.32 -30.63
N LYS A 45 21.76 -6.02 -30.96
CA LYS A 45 21.93 -4.95 -29.96
C LYS A 45 20.69 -4.83 -29.04
N THR A 46 19.50 -5.03 -29.59
CA THR A 46 18.24 -5.01 -28.79
C THR A 46 18.12 -6.25 -27.90
N LEU A 47 18.53 -7.43 -28.41
CA LEU A 47 18.56 -8.66 -27.61
C LEU A 47 19.50 -8.51 -26.41
N ARG A 48 20.75 -8.04 -26.66
CA ARG A 48 21.71 -7.77 -25.58
C ARG A 48 21.19 -6.72 -24.58
N GLY A 49 20.48 -5.71 -25.05
CA GLY A 49 19.83 -4.70 -24.18
C GLY A 49 18.75 -5.31 -23.29
N VAL A 50 17.91 -6.21 -23.81
CA VAL A 50 16.88 -6.91 -23.05
C VAL A 50 17.49 -7.90 -22.05
N GLU A 51 18.50 -8.66 -22.46
CA GLU A 51 19.21 -9.59 -21.58
C GLU A 51 19.89 -8.87 -20.41
N LEU A 52 20.57 -7.76 -20.68
CA LEU A 52 21.16 -6.91 -19.62
C LEU A 52 20.07 -6.36 -18.68
N PHE A 53 18.97 -5.85 -19.24
CA PHE A 53 17.84 -5.38 -18.45
C PHE A 53 17.29 -6.48 -17.53
N ASP A 54 17.02 -7.67 -18.08
CA ASP A 54 16.45 -8.80 -17.35
C ASP A 54 17.39 -9.25 -16.22
N SER A 55 18.69 -9.38 -16.49
CA SER A 55 19.71 -9.72 -15.49
C SER A 55 19.78 -8.70 -14.35
N LEU A 56 19.73 -7.39 -14.65
CA LEU A 56 19.75 -6.34 -13.65
C LEU A 56 18.47 -6.33 -12.81
N ILE A 57 17.30 -6.56 -13.44
CA ILE A 57 16.03 -6.65 -12.70
C ILE A 57 16.01 -7.87 -11.78
N GLU A 58 16.49 -9.03 -12.25
CA GLU A 58 16.60 -10.24 -11.43
C GLU A 58 17.50 -10.00 -10.22
N SER A 59 18.67 -9.40 -10.43
CA SER A 59 19.58 -9.01 -9.35
C SER A 59 18.92 -8.07 -8.35
N LYS A 60 18.17 -7.06 -8.82
CA LYS A 60 17.43 -6.14 -7.93
C LYS A 60 16.33 -6.83 -7.13
N LEU A 61 15.63 -7.78 -7.73
CA LEU A 61 14.55 -8.49 -7.09
C LEU A 61 15.02 -9.61 -6.14
N SER A 62 16.27 -10.06 -6.26
CA SER A 62 16.89 -11.04 -5.33
C SER A 62 17.29 -10.41 -3.99
N GLU A 63 17.36 -9.07 -3.89
CA GLU A 63 17.61 -8.39 -2.63
C GLU A 63 16.56 -8.77 -1.55
N PRO A 64 16.84 -8.60 -0.24
CA PRO A 64 15.92 -8.91 0.84
C PRO A 64 14.75 -7.91 0.91
N LEU A 65 13.87 -7.95 -0.08
CA LEU A 65 12.70 -7.10 -0.22
C LEU A 65 11.45 -7.78 0.37
N SER A 66 10.51 -6.97 0.92
CA SER A 66 9.20 -7.51 1.29
C SER A 66 8.45 -8.02 0.06
N ALA A 67 7.64 -9.09 0.21
CA ALA A 67 6.88 -9.69 -0.90
C ALA A 67 6.02 -8.67 -1.67
N MET A 68 5.35 -7.76 -0.96
CA MET A 68 4.53 -6.72 -1.58
C MET A 68 5.37 -5.72 -2.39
N TYR A 69 6.51 -5.29 -1.85
CA TYR A 69 7.40 -4.36 -2.53
C TYR A 69 8.02 -4.99 -3.78
N ARG A 70 8.48 -6.24 -3.67
CA ARG A 70 8.97 -7.03 -4.81
C ARG A 70 7.92 -7.12 -5.92
N LYS A 71 6.67 -7.46 -5.58
CA LYS A 71 5.55 -7.51 -6.54
C LYS A 71 5.33 -6.17 -7.25
N THR A 72 5.43 -5.06 -6.53
CA THR A 72 5.28 -3.71 -7.09
C THR A 72 6.41 -3.39 -8.07
N LEU A 73 7.66 -3.68 -7.71
CA LEU A 73 8.82 -3.49 -8.59
C LEU A 73 8.71 -4.38 -9.83
N MET A 74 8.32 -5.64 -9.69
CA MET A 74 8.08 -6.55 -10.83
C MET A 74 7.05 -6.00 -11.82
N SER A 75 5.94 -5.45 -11.30
CA SER A 75 4.90 -4.85 -12.15
C SER A 75 5.43 -3.67 -12.97
N ILE A 76 6.26 -2.81 -12.35
CA ILE A 76 6.88 -1.68 -13.06
C ILE A 76 7.93 -2.19 -14.05
N ALA A 77 8.78 -3.13 -13.63
CA ALA A 77 9.80 -3.73 -14.49
C ALA A 77 9.19 -4.39 -15.75
N SER A 78 8.05 -5.06 -15.60
CA SER A 78 7.31 -5.64 -16.73
C SER A 78 6.87 -4.58 -17.75
N LEU A 79 6.39 -3.41 -17.29
CA LEU A 79 6.04 -2.30 -18.17
C LEU A 79 7.27 -1.74 -18.92
N LEU A 80 8.40 -1.57 -18.20
CA LEU A 80 9.64 -1.08 -18.79
C LEU A 80 10.20 -2.08 -19.80
N ARG A 81 10.12 -3.39 -19.51
CA ARG A 81 10.55 -4.46 -20.41
C ARG A 81 9.73 -4.47 -21.69
N GLN A 82 8.41 -4.33 -21.59
CA GLN A 82 7.54 -4.27 -22.77
C GLN A 82 7.90 -3.08 -23.67
N GLU A 83 8.11 -1.90 -23.10
CA GLU A 83 8.54 -0.73 -23.88
C GLU A 83 9.89 -0.96 -24.55
N LEU A 84 10.85 -1.53 -23.82
CA LEU A 84 12.18 -1.86 -24.34
C LEU A 84 12.11 -2.81 -25.53
N ILE A 85 11.28 -3.86 -25.45
CA ILE A 85 11.07 -4.81 -26.56
C ILE A 85 10.41 -4.12 -27.76
N LEU A 86 9.40 -3.27 -27.50
CA LEU A 86 8.62 -2.62 -28.55
C LEU A 86 9.39 -1.50 -29.26
N ARG A 87 10.19 -0.74 -28.53
CA ARG A 87 10.84 0.48 -29.02
C ARG A 87 12.35 0.40 -29.11
N GLY A 88 12.97 -0.68 -28.60
CA GLY A 88 14.42 -0.81 -28.49
C GLY A 88 15.05 0.07 -27.42
N SER A 89 14.30 0.97 -26.80
CA SER A 89 14.75 1.89 -25.76
C SER A 89 13.61 2.31 -24.84
N ILE A 90 13.96 2.81 -23.66
CA ILE A 90 12.97 3.32 -22.70
C ILE A 90 13.11 4.85 -22.64
N SER A 91 12.17 5.55 -23.26
CA SER A 91 12.20 7.02 -23.31
C SER A 91 11.80 7.66 -21.98
N LYS A 92 12.33 8.84 -21.71
CA LYS A 92 11.94 9.67 -20.58
C LYS A 92 10.43 10.01 -20.59
N GLN A 93 9.86 10.20 -21.79
CA GLN A 93 8.43 10.48 -21.94
C GLN A 93 7.60 9.28 -21.48
N PHE A 94 7.99 8.05 -21.83
CA PHE A 94 7.35 6.84 -21.34
C PHE A 94 7.46 6.70 -19.83
N LEU A 95 8.66 6.90 -19.26
CA LEU A 95 8.85 6.87 -17.80
C LEU A 95 7.92 7.84 -17.08
N ASN A 96 7.80 9.06 -17.59
CA ASN A 96 6.92 10.06 -17.01
C ASN A 96 5.42 9.69 -17.13
N SER A 97 5.01 8.99 -18.18
CA SER A 97 3.62 8.58 -18.37
C SER A 97 3.12 7.61 -17.30
N ILE A 98 4.01 6.76 -16.74
CA ILE A 98 3.64 5.73 -15.76
C ILE A 98 3.02 6.31 -14.48
N PRO A 99 3.63 7.28 -13.77
CA PRO A 99 2.98 7.93 -12.63
C PRO A 99 1.83 8.85 -13.02
N LEU A 100 1.90 9.51 -14.19
CA LEU A 100 0.90 10.50 -14.62
C LEU A 100 -0.50 9.91 -14.85
N LYS A 101 -0.63 8.60 -15.05
CA LYS A 101 -1.94 7.93 -15.13
C LYS A 101 -2.75 7.97 -13.83
N TYR A 102 -2.13 8.31 -12.69
CA TYR A 102 -2.81 8.40 -11.40
C TYR A 102 -3.21 9.83 -11.08
N ASN A 103 -4.51 10.06 -10.88
CA ASN A 103 -5.06 11.34 -10.42
C ASN A 103 -4.78 11.56 -8.92
N ASN A 104 -4.76 10.48 -8.13
CA ASN A 104 -4.49 10.54 -6.70
C ASN A 104 -3.00 10.79 -6.43
N ASN A 105 -2.68 11.86 -5.68
CA ASN A 105 -1.30 12.27 -5.41
C ASN A 105 -0.51 11.23 -4.60
N THR A 106 -1.15 10.44 -3.74
CA THR A 106 -0.49 9.35 -2.99
C THR A 106 -0.05 8.23 -3.93
N SER A 107 -0.92 7.80 -4.84
CA SER A 107 -0.63 6.77 -5.85
C SER A 107 0.43 7.26 -6.83
N TYR A 108 0.30 8.50 -7.33
CA TYR A 108 1.29 9.16 -8.17
C TYR A 108 2.68 9.17 -7.51
N ASN A 109 2.79 9.69 -6.29
CA ASN A 109 4.07 9.81 -5.58
C ASN A 109 4.68 8.44 -5.25
N THR A 110 3.84 7.45 -4.90
CA THR A 110 4.28 6.09 -4.62
C THR A 110 4.83 5.41 -5.87
N THR A 111 4.11 5.50 -6.98
CA THR A 111 4.55 4.92 -8.26
C THR A 111 5.82 5.60 -8.77
N ARG A 112 5.87 6.94 -8.71
CA ARG A 112 7.06 7.72 -9.06
C ARG A 112 8.29 7.30 -8.23
N ARG A 113 8.13 7.10 -6.92
CA ARG A 113 9.22 6.66 -6.04
C ARG A 113 9.73 5.27 -6.42
N HIS A 114 8.84 4.31 -6.66
CA HIS A 114 9.21 2.95 -7.04
C HIS A 114 9.84 2.91 -8.43
N LEU A 115 9.31 3.67 -9.38
CA LEU A 115 9.92 3.84 -10.71
C LEU A 115 11.34 4.38 -10.61
N ASN A 116 11.55 5.45 -9.82
CA ASN A 116 12.88 6.04 -9.65
C ASN A 116 13.88 5.07 -9.00
N VAL A 117 13.42 4.18 -8.10
CA VAL A 117 14.29 3.14 -7.54
C VAL A 117 14.81 2.22 -8.64
N LEU A 118 13.95 1.74 -9.54
CA LEU A 118 14.35 0.88 -10.64
C LEU A 118 15.21 1.62 -11.66
N VAL A 119 14.81 2.81 -12.09
CA VAL A 119 15.54 3.62 -13.07
C VAL A 119 16.94 3.98 -12.55
N ASN A 120 17.06 4.40 -11.29
CA ASN A 120 18.37 4.69 -10.70
C ASN A 120 19.24 3.43 -10.58
N TYR A 121 18.65 2.29 -10.22
CA TYR A 121 19.38 1.03 -10.16
C TYR A 121 19.91 0.62 -11.55
N LEU A 122 19.07 0.63 -12.58
CA LEU A 122 19.44 0.31 -13.95
C LEU A 122 20.54 1.26 -14.46
N HIS A 123 20.34 2.57 -14.28
CA HIS A 123 21.31 3.58 -14.70
C HIS A 123 22.68 3.41 -14.01
N ASN A 124 22.69 3.17 -12.70
CA ASN A 124 23.92 3.03 -11.92
C ASN A 124 24.67 1.72 -12.23
N ASN A 125 24.00 0.73 -12.83
CA ASN A 125 24.60 -0.53 -13.26
C ASN A 125 24.83 -0.60 -14.78
N GLY A 126 24.96 0.54 -15.43
CA GLY A 126 25.40 0.64 -16.83
C GLY A 126 24.31 0.45 -17.90
N PHE A 127 23.03 0.33 -17.49
CA PHE A 127 21.95 0.32 -18.45
C PHE A 127 21.63 1.73 -18.95
N THR A 128 21.57 1.91 -20.27
CA THR A 128 21.28 3.22 -20.88
C THR A 128 19.81 3.57 -20.70
N ILE A 129 19.51 4.43 -19.75
CA ILE A 129 18.17 4.91 -19.44
C ILE A 129 18.23 6.34 -18.89
N GLU A 130 17.31 7.20 -19.34
CA GLU A 130 17.18 8.54 -18.80
C GLU A 130 16.41 8.52 -17.48
N LYS A 131 16.66 9.52 -16.64
CA LYS A 131 15.93 9.68 -15.37
C LYS A 131 14.65 10.49 -15.57
N SER A 132 13.59 10.11 -14.86
CA SER A 132 12.35 10.88 -14.81
C SER A 132 12.59 12.27 -14.18
N THR A 133 11.99 13.30 -14.76
CA THR A 133 12.03 14.69 -14.25
C THR A 133 10.82 15.07 -13.41
N LEU A 134 9.88 14.15 -13.21
CA LEU A 134 8.68 14.43 -12.45
C LEU A 134 9.01 14.81 -11.01
N LYS A 135 8.33 15.86 -10.51
CA LYS A 135 8.43 16.30 -9.11
C LYS A 135 7.37 15.61 -8.25
N THR A 136 7.59 15.56 -6.95
CA THR A 136 6.59 15.10 -5.99
C THR A 136 5.42 16.07 -5.97
N ARG A 137 4.19 15.54 -5.96
CA ARG A 137 2.97 16.33 -5.78
C ARG A 137 2.68 16.49 -4.28
N LYS A 138 2.22 17.68 -3.87
CA LYS A 138 1.78 17.90 -2.49
C LYS A 138 0.61 16.97 -2.20
N GLN A 139 0.71 16.22 -1.10
CA GLN A 139 -0.38 15.40 -0.60
C GLN A 139 -1.22 16.25 0.37
N GLU A 140 -2.52 16.18 0.19
CA GLU A 140 -3.43 16.65 1.23
C GLU A 140 -3.47 15.62 2.35
N GLU A 141 -3.38 16.08 3.59
CA GLU A 141 -3.54 15.20 4.73
C GLU A 141 -5.02 14.82 4.85
N VAL A 142 -5.32 13.57 4.61
CA VAL A 142 -6.63 13.01 4.91
C VAL A 142 -6.58 12.45 6.32
N LEU A 143 -7.16 13.17 7.26
CA LEU A 143 -7.35 12.66 8.62
C LEU A 143 -8.52 11.67 8.61
N HIS A 144 -8.37 10.57 9.34
CA HIS A 144 -9.49 9.68 9.59
C HIS A 144 -10.51 10.42 10.45
N LYS A 145 -11.76 10.45 9.99
CA LYS A 145 -12.84 11.12 10.71
C LYS A 145 -13.10 10.40 12.04
N PRO A 146 -13.12 11.08 13.18
CA PRO A 146 -13.52 10.48 14.44
C PRO A 146 -15.00 10.10 14.41
N ILE A 147 -15.37 9.09 15.18
CA ILE A 147 -16.74 8.61 15.29
C ILE A 147 -17.44 9.39 16.40
N SER A 148 -18.52 10.08 16.06
CA SER A 148 -19.30 10.90 17.02
C SER A 148 -20.14 10.03 17.96
N ASP A 149 -20.89 9.07 17.41
CA ASP A 149 -21.69 8.12 18.20
C ASP A 149 -21.08 6.70 18.06
N LEU A 150 -20.07 6.46 18.89
CA LEU A 150 -19.38 5.18 18.90
C LEU A 150 -20.26 4.05 19.44
N LYS A 151 -21.12 4.35 20.42
CA LYS A 151 -21.94 3.34 21.10
C LYS A 151 -22.98 2.75 20.14
N ASP A 152 -23.76 3.61 19.51
CA ASP A 152 -24.75 3.19 18.49
C ASP A 152 -24.07 2.38 17.37
N LEU A 153 -22.98 2.88 16.85
CA LEU A 153 -22.26 2.21 15.76
C LEU A 153 -21.75 0.80 16.17
N LEU A 154 -21.26 0.64 17.40
CA LEU A 154 -20.81 -0.66 17.92
C LEU A 154 -21.96 -1.64 18.07
N GLU A 155 -23.13 -1.22 18.57
CA GLU A 155 -24.34 -2.06 18.69
C GLU A 155 -24.80 -2.55 17.32
N ARG A 156 -24.86 -1.67 16.34
CA ARG A 156 -25.21 -2.01 14.95
C ARG A 156 -24.21 -2.99 14.32
N ILE A 157 -22.91 -2.82 14.56
CA ILE A 157 -21.88 -3.74 14.09
C ILE A 157 -22.01 -5.10 14.78
N LYS A 158 -22.28 -5.14 16.09
CA LYS A 158 -22.47 -6.36 16.87
C LYS A 158 -23.59 -7.21 16.29
N THR A 159 -24.71 -6.59 15.98
CA THR A 159 -25.87 -7.25 15.35
C THR A 159 -25.55 -7.77 13.94
N HIS A 160 -24.69 -7.05 13.18
CA HIS A 160 -24.35 -7.42 11.81
C HIS A 160 -23.35 -8.58 11.74
N ASN A 161 -22.24 -8.52 12.51
CA ASN A 161 -21.16 -9.51 12.44
C ASN A 161 -20.26 -9.45 13.68
N ASN A 162 -20.21 -10.53 14.44
CA ASN A 162 -19.43 -10.61 15.68
C ASN A 162 -17.91 -10.45 15.45
N ASN A 163 -17.34 -11.01 14.38
CA ASN A 163 -15.92 -10.85 14.09
C ASN A 163 -15.56 -9.38 13.80
N LEU A 164 -16.43 -8.68 13.08
CA LEU A 164 -16.24 -7.25 12.83
C LEU A 164 -16.35 -6.46 14.13
N TYR A 165 -17.31 -6.82 14.99
CA TYR A 165 -17.51 -6.19 16.30
C TYR A 165 -16.24 -6.34 17.17
N ILE A 166 -15.73 -7.54 17.35
CA ILE A 166 -14.49 -7.78 18.10
C ILE A 166 -13.31 -7.03 17.47
N CYS A 167 -13.21 -7.02 16.13
CA CYS A 167 -12.18 -6.25 15.43
C CYS A 167 -12.28 -4.75 15.76
N THR A 168 -13.48 -4.16 15.76
CA THR A 168 -13.67 -2.74 16.06
C THR A 168 -13.40 -2.42 17.53
N LEU A 169 -13.77 -3.30 18.46
CA LEU A 169 -13.45 -3.17 19.88
C LEU A 169 -11.93 -3.19 20.13
N LEU A 170 -11.21 -4.13 19.53
CA LEU A 170 -9.74 -4.21 19.62
C LEU A 170 -9.07 -3.02 18.93
N THR A 171 -9.65 -2.52 17.83
CA THR A 171 -9.14 -1.35 17.12
C THR A 171 -9.29 -0.09 17.96
N TYR A 172 -10.43 0.09 18.63
CA TYR A 172 -10.71 1.25 19.49
C TYR A 172 -9.99 1.15 20.83
N GLY A 173 -10.19 0.04 21.55
CA GLY A 173 -9.75 -0.10 22.95
C GLY A 173 -8.28 -0.45 23.12
N CYS A 174 -7.73 -1.24 22.20
CA CYS A 174 -6.32 -1.66 22.23
C CYS A 174 -5.46 -0.93 21.21
N LEU A 175 -6.04 -0.05 20.41
CA LEU A 175 -5.36 0.68 19.33
C LEU A 175 -4.54 -0.24 18.41
N LEU A 176 -5.05 -1.43 18.10
CA LEU A 176 -4.42 -2.37 17.17
C LEU A 176 -4.85 -2.08 15.72
N ARG A 177 -3.99 -2.49 14.77
CA ARG A 177 -4.27 -2.32 13.34
C ARG A 177 -5.13 -3.49 12.83
N PRO A 178 -6.31 -3.24 12.20
CA PRO A 178 -7.25 -4.29 11.81
C PRO A 178 -6.63 -5.39 10.94
N HIS A 179 -5.93 -5.01 9.88
CA HIS A 179 -5.51 -5.94 8.83
C HIS A 179 -4.22 -6.69 9.12
N HIS A 180 -3.32 -6.10 9.93
CA HIS A 180 -1.97 -6.64 10.15
C HIS A 180 -1.76 -7.15 11.58
N GLU A 181 -2.37 -6.51 12.59
CA GLU A 181 -2.21 -6.91 13.98
C GLU A 181 -3.41 -7.76 14.41
N ILE A 182 -4.62 -7.21 14.38
CA ILE A 182 -5.84 -7.89 14.85
C ILE A 182 -6.13 -9.17 14.07
N ARG A 183 -6.12 -9.12 12.75
CA ARG A 183 -6.43 -10.28 11.90
C ARG A 183 -5.54 -11.50 12.20
N LEU A 184 -4.32 -11.25 12.65
CA LEU A 184 -3.32 -12.29 12.92
C LEU A 184 -3.27 -12.74 14.39
N LEU A 185 -4.13 -12.18 15.26
CA LEU A 185 -4.15 -12.57 16.67
C LEU A 185 -4.52 -14.03 16.86
N ARG A 186 -3.77 -14.68 17.73
CA ARG A 186 -4.05 -16.03 18.24
C ARG A 186 -4.35 -15.92 19.73
N TRP A 187 -5.03 -16.92 20.29
CA TRP A 187 -5.29 -16.93 21.73
C TRP A 187 -4.00 -16.98 22.56
N GLY A 188 -2.93 -17.57 22.02
CA GLY A 188 -1.61 -17.56 22.65
C GLY A 188 -0.93 -16.21 22.74
N ASP A 189 -1.44 -15.17 22.06
CA ASP A 189 -0.95 -13.80 22.17
C ASP A 189 -1.51 -13.08 23.40
N PHE A 190 -2.58 -13.61 24.00
CA PHE A 190 -3.19 -13.07 25.20
C PHE A 190 -2.58 -13.70 26.46
N SER A 191 -2.54 -12.90 27.55
CA SER A 191 -2.30 -13.45 28.89
C SER A 191 -3.48 -14.36 29.31
N ASP A 192 -3.24 -15.24 30.28
CA ASP A 192 -4.25 -16.22 30.71
C ASP A 192 -5.54 -15.57 31.25
N ASP A 193 -5.43 -14.38 31.83
CA ASP A 193 -6.55 -13.54 32.30
C ASP A 193 -7.09 -12.57 31.24
N LEU A 194 -6.59 -12.64 30.01
CA LEU A 194 -6.89 -11.76 28.89
C LEU A 194 -6.56 -10.28 29.14
N SER A 195 -5.84 -9.93 30.20
CA SER A 195 -5.57 -8.51 30.55
C SER A 195 -4.56 -7.85 29.61
N TYR A 196 -3.74 -8.63 28.89
CA TYR A 196 -2.72 -8.12 27.97
C TYR A 196 -2.65 -8.91 26.68
N ILE A 197 -2.28 -8.23 25.60
CA ILE A 197 -1.88 -8.83 24.31
C ILE A 197 -0.39 -8.56 24.11
N THR A 198 0.37 -9.60 23.81
CA THR A 198 1.79 -9.52 23.45
C THR A 198 1.96 -9.69 21.95
N LEU A 199 2.49 -8.67 21.29
CA LEU A 199 2.76 -8.66 19.86
C LEU A 199 4.26 -8.75 19.61
N SER A 200 4.71 -9.76 18.89
CA SER A 200 6.12 -9.86 18.48
C SER A 200 6.47 -8.80 17.43
N GLY A 201 7.74 -8.34 17.44
CA GLY A 201 8.22 -7.35 16.49
C GLY A 201 8.12 -7.79 15.03
N SER A 202 8.13 -9.09 14.74
CA SER A 202 7.95 -9.62 13.38
C SER A 202 6.56 -9.35 12.82
N ARG A 203 5.54 -9.19 13.68
CA ARG A 203 4.12 -8.99 13.31
C ARG A 203 3.68 -7.53 13.35
N VAL A 204 4.52 -6.63 13.89
CA VAL A 204 4.19 -5.19 13.98
C VAL A 204 5.05 -4.36 13.03
N LYS A 205 4.47 -3.30 12.49
CA LYS A 205 5.15 -2.41 11.53
C LYS A 205 6.43 -1.77 12.10
N SER A 206 6.48 -1.53 13.42
CA SER A 206 7.63 -0.94 14.12
C SER A 206 8.79 -1.92 14.34
N LYS A 207 8.60 -3.22 14.06
CA LYS A 207 9.55 -4.32 14.34
C LYS A 207 10.00 -4.40 15.81
N ARG A 208 9.23 -3.85 16.76
CA ARG A 208 9.51 -3.89 18.20
C ARG A 208 8.40 -4.67 18.91
N ASN A 209 8.76 -5.49 19.87
CA ASN A 209 7.79 -6.16 20.73
C ASN A 209 6.93 -5.12 21.44
N ARG A 210 5.65 -5.43 21.58
CA ARG A 210 4.67 -4.53 22.18
C ARG A 210 3.71 -5.32 23.06
N VAL A 211 3.55 -4.88 24.30
CA VAL A 211 2.51 -5.36 25.21
C VAL A 211 1.43 -4.29 25.27
N VAL A 212 0.17 -4.71 25.10
CA VAL A 212 -0.99 -3.84 25.01
C VAL A 212 -2.01 -4.29 26.05
N PRO A 213 -2.43 -3.42 26.97
CA PRO A 213 -3.51 -3.74 27.90
C PRO A 213 -4.83 -3.90 27.15
N VAL A 214 -5.64 -4.86 27.59
CA VAL A 214 -6.99 -5.13 27.06
C VAL A 214 -8.03 -4.62 28.06
N PRO A 215 -8.81 -3.60 27.69
CA PRO A 215 -9.86 -3.09 28.56
C PRO A 215 -10.90 -4.14 28.94
N GLU A 216 -11.49 -4.04 30.12
CA GLU A 216 -12.47 -5.00 30.65
C GLU A 216 -13.66 -5.21 29.72
N TYR A 217 -14.18 -4.14 29.10
CA TYR A 217 -15.31 -4.23 28.17
C TYR A 217 -14.96 -5.01 26.89
N VAL A 218 -13.68 -5.05 26.50
CA VAL A 218 -13.20 -5.89 25.36
C VAL A 218 -13.10 -7.34 25.84
N ARG A 219 -12.51 -7.58 27.02
CA ARG A 219 -12.33 -8.94 27.58
C ARG A 219 -13.66 -9.68 27.72
N LYS A 220 -14.72 -9.01 28.17
CA LYS A 220 -16.06 -9.57 28.34
C LYS A 220 -16.67 -10.11 27.04
N GLU A 221 -16.24 -9.63 25.90
CA GLU A 221 -16.73 -10.05 24.57
C GLU A 221 -15.87 -11.15 23.93
N LEU A 222 -14.76 -11.51 24.56
CA LEU A 222 -13.84 -12.54 24.04
C LEU A 222 -14.23 -13.95 24.56
N SER A 223 -14.32 -14.91 23.64
CA SER A 223 -14.54 -16.34 23.98
C SER A 223 -13.25 -17.10 23.68
N VAL A 224 -12.54 -17.49 24.75
CA VAL A 224 -11.25 -18.16 24.68
C VAL A 224 -11.34 -19.49 23.89
N GLY A 225 -10.36 -19.75 23.06
CA GLY A 225 -10.20 -20.98 22.31
C GLY A 225 -8.80 -21.56 22.47
N ASP A 226 -8.42 -22.50 21.58
CA ASP A 226 -7.08 -23.09 21.58
C ASP A 226 -6.01 -22.02 21.35
N ARG A 227 -4.91 -22.10 22.12
CA ARG A 227 -3.82 -21.10 22.11
C ARG A 227 -3.20 -20.88 20.74
N ASN A 228 -3.17 -21.91 19.89
CA ASN A 228 -2.58 -21.86 18.55
C ASN A 228 -3.56 -21.32 17.50
N HIS A 229 -4.85 -21.30 17.81
CA HIS A 229 -5.88 -20.88 16.86
C HIS A 229 -6.00 -19.36 16.80
N ASN A 230 -6.29 -18.87 15.60
CA ASN A 230 -6.64 -17.48 15.36
C ASN A 230 -8.01 -17.18 16.00
N ILE A 231 -8.12 -16.02 16.64
CA ILE A 231 -9.34 -15.65 17.42
C ILE A 231 -10.60 -15.48 16.53
N PHE A 232 -10.44 -15.29 15.22
CA PHE A 232 -11.54 -15.05 14.28
C PHE A 232 -11.89 -16.26 13.44
N SER A 233 -10.90 -16.92 12.84
CA SER A 233 -11.12 -18.12 12.02
C SER A 233 -11.39 -19.36 12.89
N ARG A 234 -10.98 -19.35 14.15
CA ARG A 234 -10.97 -20.50 15.07
C ARG A 234 -10.15 -21.68 14.54
N ASP A 235 -9.18 -21.40 13.70
CA ASP A 235 -8.27 -22.33 13.07
C ASP A 235 -6.84 -21.77 13.15
N ILE A 236 -5.82 -22.56 12.79
CA ILE A 236 -4.42 -22.15 12.73
C ILE A 236 -4.23 -21.01 11.70
N GLU A 237 -4.91 -21.12 10.55
CA GLU A 237 -4.79 -20.14 9.47
C GLU A 237 -5.73 -18.96 9.67
N PRO A 238 -5.21 -17.71 9.61
CA PRO A 238 -6.03 -16.51 9.69
C PRO A 238 -6.80 -16.29 8.39
N TYR A 239 -7.93 -15.59 8.45
CA TYR A 239 -8.61 -15.10 7.25
C TYR A 239 -7.67 -14.30 6.33
N ASN A 240 -8.01 -14.18 5.05
CA ASN A 240 -7.23 -13.40 4.09
C ASN A 240 -7.16 -11.90 4.48
N ILE A 241 -6.17 -11.18 3.92
CA ILE A 241 -5.90 -9.78 4.28
C ILE A 241 -7.08 -8.83 4.03
N SER A 242 -7.98 -9.17 3.10
CA SER A 242 -9.14 -8.35 2.73
C SER A 242 -10.39 -8.66 3.53
N TYR A 243 -10.36 -9.66 4.44
CA TYR A 243 -11.53 -10.13 5.19
C TYR A 243 -12.30 -8.99 5.85
N PHE A 244 -11.67 -8.25 6.73
CA PHE A 244 -12.34 -7.15 7.45
C PHE A 244 -12.78 -6.02 6.53
N ASN A 245 -12.03 -5.73 5.46
CA ASN A 245 -12.47 -4.76 4.45
C ASN A 245 -13.76 -5.23 3.75
N GLY A 246 -13.84 -6.52 3.44
CA GLY A 246 -15.03 -7.11 2.81
C GLY A 246 -16.27 -7.06 3.73
N VAL A 247 -16.09 -7.43 5.02
CA VAL A 247 -17.18 -7.36 6.01
C VAL A 247 -17.61 -5.92 6.24
N TRP A 248 -16.66 -5.00 6.41
CA TRP A 248 -16.92 -3.57 6.57
C TRP A 248 -17.67 -2.97 5.38
N LYS A 249 -17.28 -3.32 4.15
CA LYS A 249 -17.96 -2.87 2.93
C LYS A 249 -19.43 -3.32 2.91
N ARG A 250 -19.71 -4.58 3.29
CA ARG A 250 -21.08 -5.10 3.39
C ARG A 250 -21.88 -4.38 4.46
N PHE A 251 -21.28 -4.16 5.63
CA PHE A 251 -21.90 -3.37 6.70
C PHE A 251 -22.29 -1.96 6.23
N LYS A 252 -21.37 -1.25 5.56
CA LYS A 252 -21.64 0.10 5.00
C LYS A 252 -22.74 0.09 3.94
N ALA A 253 -22.81 -0.93 3.12
CA ALA A 253 -23.88 -1.05 2.11
C ALA A 253 -25.27 -1.19 2.73
N LEU A 254 -25.37 -1.78 3.94
CA LEU A 254 -26.61 -1.90 4.72
C LEU A 254 -26.90 -0.67 5.59
N ASN A 255 -25.94 0.26 5.68
CA ASN A 255 -26.03 1.47 6.52
C ASN A 255 -25.62 2.69 5.68
N PRO A 256 -26.41 3.08 4.67
CA PRO A 256 -26.04 4.16 3.73
C PRO A 256 -25.94 5.54 4.38
N GLU A 257 -26.58 5.73 5.55
CA GLU A 257 -26.50 6.96 6.35
C GLU A 257 -25.15 7.12 7.05
N LEU A 258 -24.36 6.05 7.18
CA LEU A 258 -23.01 6.12 7.76
C LEU A 258 -22.10 6.90 6.82
N ASP A 259 -21.48 7.94 7.36
CA ASP A 259 -20.55 8.77 6.60
C ASP A 259 -19.53 7.91 5.83
N LYS A 260 -19.36 8.22 4.53
CA LYS A 260 -18.45 7.50 3.63
C LYS A 260 -16.99 7.52 4.10
N ASP A 261 -16.60 8.54 4.86
CA ASP A 261 -15.23 8.74 5.34
C ASP A 261 -14.94 7.97 6.63
N ILE A 262 -15.97 7.40 7.29
CA ILE A 262 -15.77 6.48 8.41
C ILE A 262 -15.22 5.14 7.90
N THR A 263 -14.10 4.74 8.46
CA THR A 263 -13.39 3.51 8.12
C THR A 263 -13.06 2.71 9.38
N LEU A 264 -12.52 1.49 9.24
CA LEU A 264 -12.02 0.73 10.40
C LEU A 264 -10.91 1.49 11.16
N TYR A 265 -10.12 2.32 10.48
CA TYR A 265 -9.12 3.16 11.13
C TYR A 265 -9.72 4.33 11.91
N SER A 266 -10.98 4.73 11.63
CA SER A 266 -11.69 5.73 12.43
C SER A 266 -11.87 5.30 13.88
N PHE A 267 -12.09 3.99 14.15
CA PHE A 267 -12.13 3.45 15.51
C PHE A 267 -10.78 3.66 16.24
N ARG A 268 -9.67 3.39 15.55
CA ARG A 268 -8.35 3.62 16.12
C ARG A 268 -8.07 5.10 16.35
N HIS A 269 -8.53 5.96 15.45
CA HIS A 269 -8.40 7.41 15.59
C HIS A 269 -9.21 7.92 16.78
N THR A 270 -10.47 7.51 16.90
CA THR A 270 -11.34 7.85 18.04
C THR A 270 -10.73 7.40 19.36
N GLY A 271 -10.24 6.15 19.44
CA GLY A 271 -9.57 5.64 20.64
C GLY A 271 -8.28 6.39 20.99
N ALA A 272 -7.52 6.83 19.99
CA ALA A 272 -6.33 7.64 20.20
C ALA A 272 -6.66 9.01 20.80
N ILE A 273 -7.71 9.66 20.29
CA ILE A 273 -8.23 10.92 20.83
C ILE A 273 -8.67 10.76 22.30
N GLU A 274 -9.40 9.69 22.60
CA GLU A 274 -9.88 9.41 23.98
C GLU A 274 -8.72 9.18 24.96
N ILE A 275 -7.68 8.44 24.57
CA ILE A 275 -6.50 8.28 25.42
C ILE A 275 -5.83 9.64 25.69
N PHE A 276 -5.69 10.47 24.66
CA PHE A 276 -5.09 11.79 24.83
C PHE A 276 -5.93 12.69 25.72
N LYS A 277 -7.26 12.77 25.49
CA LYS A 277 -8.19 13.55 26.34
C LYS A 277 -8.13 13.13 27.81
N ARG A 278 -8.04 11.81 28.08
CA ARG A 278 -8.00 11.28 29.44
C ARG A 278 -6.64 11.45 30.14
N THR A 279 -5.56 11.54 29.40
CA THR A 279 -4.20 11.48 29.99
C THR A 279 -3.38 12.75 29.80
N GLY A 280 -3.78 13.63 28.88
CA GLY A 280 -3.02 14.81 28.47
C GLY A 280 -1.63 14.50 27.87
N SER A 281 -1.26 13.22 27.73
CA SER A 281 0.10 12.80 27.44
C SER A 281 0.27 12.21 26.05
N ILE A 282 0.99 12.95 25.19
CA ILE A 282 1.42 12.48 23.87
C ILE A 282 2.35 11.24 23.93
N HIS A 283 3.15 11.14 24.98
CA HIS A 283 4.02 9.98 25.20
C HIS A 283 3.22 8.71 25.52
N LYS A 284 2.18 8.80 26.36
CA LYS A 284 1.26 7.68 26.61
C LYS A 284 0.57 7.27 25.34
N LEU A 285 0.10 8.23 24.54
CA LEU A 285 -0.50 7.98 23.23
C LEU A 285 0.49 7.30 22.29
N GLN A 286 1.72 7.79 22.19
CA GLN A 286 2.75 7.18 21.34
C GLN A 286 3.01 5.71 21.71
N ARG A 287 3.12 5.40 23.01
CA ARG A 287 3.30 4.02 23.51
C ARG A 287 2.08 3.16 23.19
N ALA A 288 0.87 3.66 23.45
CA ALA A 288 -0.38 2.95 23.18
C ALA A 288 -0.54 2.66 21.68
N MET A 289 -0.17 3.57 20.81
CA MET A 289 -0.22 3.42 19.35
C MET A 289 0.92 2.57 18.78
N GLY A 290 2.01 2.38 19.53
CA GLY A 290 3.22 1.71 19.04
C GLY A 290 3.94 2.49 17.93
N HIS A 291 3.96 3.83 18.02
CA HIS A 291 4.63 4.69 17.05
C HIS A 291 6.11 4.86 17.40
N SER A 292 6.97 4.84 16.37
CA SER A 292 8.41 5.07 16.52
C SER A 292 8.79 6.55 16.73
N SER A 293 7.89 7.47 16.38
CA SER A 293 8.10 8.92 16.45
C SER A 293 6.87 9.62 17.02
N LEU A 294 7.08 10.66 17.81
CA LEU A 294 6.04 11.55 18.35
C LEU A 294 5.25 12.24 17.22
N ASN A 295 5.93 12.65 16.15
CA ASN A 295 5.29 13.33 15.01
C ASN A 295 4.17 12.49 14.40
N VAL A 296 4.33 11.16 14.36
CA VAL A 296 3.27 10.26 13.87
C VAL A 296 2.07 10.26 14.83
N SER A 297 2.29 10.40 16.14
CA SER A 297 1.19 10.48 17.11
C SER A 297 0.48 11.83 17.06
N LEU A 298 1.21 12.91 16.83
CA LEU A 298 0.64 14.25 16.65
C LEU A 298 -0.33 14.33 15.47
N THR A 299 -0.13 13.56 14.39
CA THR A 299 -1.09 13.53 13.27
C THR A 299 -2.48 13.06 13.67
N TYR A 300 -2.60 12.23 14.72
CA TYR A 300 -3.90 11.79 15.25
C TYR A 300 -4.62 12.87 16.07
N LEU A 301 -3.88 13.86 16.54
CA LEU A 301 -4.42 14.97 17.34
C LEU A 301 -4.70 16.23 16.50
N ARG A 302 -4.31 16.22 15.23
CA ARG A 302 -4.62 17.32 14.32
C ARG A 302 -6.15 17.39 14.12
N GLY A 303 -6.70 18.58 14.29
CA GLY A 303 -8.15 18.82 14.24
C GLY A 303 -8.86 18.63 15.58
N LEU A 304 -8.16 18.25 16.66
CA LEU A 304 -8.63 18.62 17.99
C LEU A 304 -8.45 20.13 18.12
N GLU A 305 -9.52 20.80 18.55
CA GLU A 305 -9.38 22.18 19.03
C GLU A 305 -8.28 22.19 20.08
N VAL A 306 -7.24 22.96 19.84
CA VAL A 306 -6.22 23.23 20.86
C VAL A 306 -7.00 23.91 21.98
N ALA A 307 -7.07 23.27 23.13
CA ALA A 307 -7.69 23.89 24.30
C ALA A 307 -7.01 25.24 24.48
N GLU A 308 -7.80 26.31 24.50
CA GLU A 308 -7.29 27.63 24.81
C GLU A 308 -6.54 27.54 26.15
N LEU A 309 -5.34 28.11 26.20
CA LEU A 309 -4.59 28.22 27.46
C LEU A 309 -5.45 29.00 28.45
N LYS A 310 -5.69 28.41 29.59
CA LYS A 310 -6.37 29.04 30.71
C LYS A 310 -5.33 29.61 31.68
N GLU A 311 -5.78 30.49 32.56
CA GLU A 311 -4.93 31.06 33.62
C GLU A 311 -4.25 29.97 34.47
N GLU A 312 -5.00 28.88 34.75
CA GLU A 312 -4.55 27.70 35.50
C GLU A 312 -3.43 26.89 34.79
N ASP A 313 -3.25 27.09 33.49
CA ASP A 313 -2.19 26.45 32.70
C ASP A 313 -0.88 27.26 32.71
N MET A 314 -0.91 28.48 33.28
CA MET A 314 0.26 29.36 33.33
C MET A 314 1.13 29.06 34.55
N PRO A 315 2.45 29.34 34.46
CA PRO A 315 3.36 29.16 35.59
C PRO A 315 2.89 29.97 36.81
N MET A 316 2.77 29.31 37.96
CA MET A 316 2.50 29.97 39.24
C MET A 316 3.80 30.36 39.91
N VAL A 317 3.81 31.53 40.62
CA VAL A 317 4.92 32.03 41.39
C VAL A 317 4.65 31.79 42.87
#